data_39065620fbf2ea6ab85ee3f709af9e59
#
_entry.id   39065620fbf2ea6ab85ee3f709af9e59
#
_cell.length_a   1.000
_cell.length_b   1.000
_cell.length_c   1.000
_cell.angle_alpha   90.00
_cell.angle_beta   90.00
_cell.angle_gamma   90.00
#
_symmetry.space_group_name_H-M   'P 1'
#
loop_
_entity.id
_entity.type
_entity.pdbx_description
1 polymer ?
#
loop_
_entity_poly.entity_id
_entity_poly.type
_entity_poly.pdbx_seq_one_letter_code
_entity_poly.pdbx_strand_id
1 'polypeptide(L)'
;MPVVNNDAFSSGQLGSKIWLCEELERLGWQSDRTYVYAGWYGIIGFLLLSRGRFDVKTIRSVDIDPTCERIADMFNEYWVWQDWRFKAVTADCNNFKAPDMDLVINTSTEHFQSRAWWNNIPRGTRVVLQGNNMPHDDHFTHSHSVTDFVSDYDFTSIDFMGSKDFVYPDWSFTRFMVIGTK
;
A
#
# COMPACT_ATOMS: atom_id res chain seq x y z
N MET A 1 -19.49 -18.44 -0.31
CA MET A 1 -18.49 -17.59 -0.97
C MET A 1 -18.12 -16.49 0.02
N PRO A 2 -16.85 -16.04 0.08
CA PRO A 2 -16.51 -14.90 0.92
C PRO A 2 -17.28 -13.65 0.44
N VAL A 3 -17.80 -12.87 1.36
CA VAL A 3 -18.49 -11.62 1.05
C VAL A 3 -17.42 -10.55 0.84
N VAL A 4 -17.34 -9.99 -0.36
CA VAL A 4 -16.41 -8.91 -0.69
C VAL A 4 -17.02 -7.59 -0.26
N ASN A 5 -16.26 -6.78 0.48
CA ASN A 5 -16.68 -5.42 0.82
C ASN A 5 -16.51 -4.51 -0.41
N ASN A 6 -17.62 -3.93 -0.87
CA ASN A 6 -17.64 -3.07 -2.05
C ASN A 6 -16.82 -1.78 -1.89
N ASP A 7 -16.52 -1.36 -0.66
CA ASP A 7 -15.67 -0.20 -0.43
C ASP A 7 -14.25 -0.36 -1.02
N ALA A 8 -13.76 -1.58 -1.14
CA ALA A 8 -12.49 -1.86 -1.82
C ALA A 8 -12.40 -1.29 -3.25
N PHE A 9 -13.56 -1.05 -3.87
CA PHE A 9 -13.72 -0.53 -5.24
C PHE A 9 -14.28 0.90 -5.26
N SER A 10 -14.38 1.57 -4.13
CA SER A 10 -14.81 2.97 -4.06
C SER A 10 -13.85 3.88 -4.84
N SER A 11 -14.34 5.02 -5.29
CA SER A 11 -13.54 6.00 -6.03
C SER A 11 -12.32 6.49 -5.24
N GLY A 12 -12.43 6.59 -3.92
CA GLY A 12 -11.31 6.92 -3.03
C GLY A 12 -10.26 5.83 -2.99
N GLN A 13 -10.69 4.57 -2.82
CA GLN A 13 -9.78 3.42 -2.78
C GLN A 13 -9.07 3.18 -4.11
N LEU A 14 -9.81 3.12 -5.21
CA LEU A 14 -9.20 2.91 -6.53
C LEU A 14 -8.41 4.13 -7.00
N GLY A 15 -8.95 5.33 -6.82
CA GLY A 15 -8.30 6.56 -7.25
C GLY A 15 -6.95 6.80 -6.56
N SER A 16 -6.84 6.48 -5.25
CA SER A 16 -5.56 6.59 -4.53
C SER A 16 -4.53 5.56 -5.00
N LYS A 17 -4.96 4.33 -5.29
CA LYS A 17 -4.08 3.25 -5.76
C LYS A 17 -3.62 3.47 -7.21
N ILE A 18 -4.51 3.99 -8.07
CA ILE A 18 -4.16 4.37 -9.45
C ILE A 18 -3.13 5.50 -9.43
N TRP A 19 -3.34 6.54 -8.60
CA TRP A 19 -2.37 7.62 -8.43
C TRP A 19 -1.00 7.11 -7.99
N LEU A 20 -0.96 6.16 -7.05
CA LEU A 20 0.29 5.51 -6.62
C LEU A 20 0.99 4.82 -7.79
N CYS A 21 0.25 4.05 -8.60
CA CYS A 21 0.81 3.39 -9.78
C CYS A 21 1.39 4.40 -10.77
N GLU A 22 0.69 5.51 -11.04
CA GLU A 22 1.13 6.56 -11.94
C GLU A 22 2.45 7.21 -11.48
N GLU A 23 2.60 7.47 -10.19
CA GLU A 23 3.84 8.03 -9.65
C GLU A 23 5.00 7.02 -9.69
N LEU A 24 4.78 5.75 -9.41
CA LEU A 24 5.81 4.72 -9.58
C LEU A 24 6.25 4.57 -11.04
N GLU A 25 5.30 4.60 -11.97
CA GLU A 25 5.59 4.58 -13.42
C GLU A 25 6.42 5.81 -13.84
N ARG A 26 6.08 7.00 -13.32
CA ARG A 26 6.80 8.25 -13.60
C ARG A 26 8.24 8.24 -13.06
N LEU A 27 8.45 7.66 -11.88
CA LEU A 27 9.77 7.54 -11.27
C LEU A 27 10.64 6.47 -11.97
N GLY A 28 10.04 5.57 -12.75
CA GLY A 28 10.74 4.50 -13.45
C GLY A 28 11.41 3.48 -12.51
N TRP A 29 10.88 3.31 -11.31
CA TRP A 29 11.40 2.32 -10.38
C TRP A 29 11.12 0.90 -10.87
N GLN A 30 11.96 -0.03 -10.40
CA GLN A 30 11.82 -1.47 -10.62
C GLN A 30 11.90 -2.17 -9.26
N SER A 31 11.25 -3.33 -9.12
CA SER A 31 11.30 -4.12 -7.90
C SER A 31 11.25 -5.60 -8.19
N ASP A 32 12.21 -6.34 -7.66
CA ASP A 32 12.17 -7.79 -7.73
C ASP A 32 11.19 -8.36 -6.68
N ARG A 33 11.17 -7.79 -5.48
CA ARG A 33 10.35 -8.25 -4.35
C ARG A 33 9.62 -7.10 -3.67
N THR A 34 8.35 -6.98 -4.01
CA THR A 34 7.45 -5.97 -3.46
C THR A 34 6.58 -6.58 -2.36
N TYR A 35 6.51 -5.90 -1.22
CA TYR A 35 5.62 -6.26 -0.12
C TYR A 35 4.56 -5.17 0.04
N VAL A 36 3.30 -5.56 0.05
CA VAL A 36 2.16 -4.66 0.28
C VAL A 36 1.62 -4.94 1.68
N TYR A 37 1.77 -3.99 2.59
CA TYR A 37 1.29 -4.09 3.96
C TYR A 37 -0.15 -3.59 4.09
N ALA A 38 -0.96 -4.26 4.90
CA ALA A 38 -2.40 -4.08 4.98
C ALA A 38 -3.03 -4.13 3.58
N GLY A 39 -2.68 -5.19 2.83
CA GLY A 39 -2.97 -5.27 1.41
C GLY A 39 -4.42 -5.59 1.08
N TRP A 40 -5.23 -5.88 2.11
CA TRP A 40 -6.65 -6.19 1.99
C TRP A 40 -6.91 -7.23 0.89
N TYR A 41 -7.69 -6.91 -0.12
CA TYR A 41 -8.04 -7.81 -1.24
C TYR A 41 -7.01 -7.79 -2.39
N GLY A 42 -5.79 -7.29 -2.16
CA GLY A 42 -4.71 -7.35 -3.15
C GLY A 42 -4.89 -6.45 -4.37
N ILE A 43 -5.76 -5.42 -4.29
CA ILE A 43 -6.09 -4.55 -5.43
C ILE A 43 -4.86 -3.78 -5.93
N ILE A 44 -3.97 -3.31 -5.04
CA ILE A 44 -2.74 -2.64 -5.50
C ILE A 44 -1.83 -3.62 -6.27
N GLY A 45 -1.75 -4.87 -5.85
CA GLY A 45 -1.01 -5.90 -6.57
C GLY A 45 -1.58 -6.15 -7.96
N PHE A 46 -2.92 -6.25 -8.05
CA PHE A 46 -3.63 -6.36 -9.33
C PHE A 46 -3.30 -5.18 -10.26
N LEU A 47 -3.38 -3.96 -9.76
CA LEU A 47 -3.11 -2.76 -10.56
C LEU A 47 -1.66 -2.70 -11.05
N LEU A 48 -0.68 -2.97 -10.20
CA LEU A 48 0.74 -2.95 -10.56
C LEU A 48 1.06 -3.99 -11.64
N LEU A 49 0.56 -5.21 -11.48
CA LEU A 49 0.83 -6.31 -12.42
C LEU A 49 0.06 -6.17 -13.74
N SER A 50 -1.20 -5.68 -13.71
CA SER A 50 -2.04 -5.56 -14.89
C SER A 50 -1.65 -4.39 -15.80
N ARG A 51 -1.19 -3.28 -15.24
CA ARG A 51 -0.79 -2.09 -16.02
C ARG A 51 0.49 -2.33 -16.81
N GLY A 52 1.40 -3.19 -16.32
CA GLY A 52 2.62 -3.58 -17.02
C GLY A 52 3.63 -2.45 -17.29
N ARG A 53 3.46 -1.27 -16.65
CA ARG A 53 4.32 -0.09 -16.82
C ARG A 53 5.30 0.10 -15.67
N PHE A 54 5.09 -0.60 -14.58
CA PHE A 54 6.00 -0.71 -13.45
C PHE A 54 6.59 -2.12 -13.46
N ASP A 55 7.92 -2.22 -13.59
CA ASP A 55 8.59 -3.52 -13.64
C ASP A 55 8.68 -4.12 -12.23
N VAL A 56 7.73 -5.00 -11.92
CA VAL A 56 7.65 -5.75 -10.67
C VAL A 56 7.66 -7.25 -10.96
N LYS A 57 8.59 -7.98 -10.33
CA LYS A 57 8.68 -9.44 -10.52
C LYS A 57 7.71 -10.17 -9.60
N THR A 58 7.76 -9.90 -8.31
CA THR A 58 6.90 -10.58 -7.34
C THR A 58 6.27 -9.62 -6.34
N ILE A 59 5.03 -9.91 -5.95
CA ILE A 59 4.28 -9.18 -4.92
C ILE A 59 3.83 -10.13 -3.83
N ARG A 60 4.06 -9.75 -2.57
CA ARG A 60 3.49 -10.38 -1.38
C ARG A 60 2.55 -9.39 -0.71
N SER A 61 1.26 -9.71 -0.71
CA SER A 61 0.21 -8.89 -0.07
C SER A 61 -0.03 -9.39 1.33
N VAL A 62 0.42 -8.65 2.33
CA VAL A 62 0.39 -9.05 3.74
C VAL A 62 -0.77 -8.35 4.43
N ASP A 63 -1.65 -9.12 5.07
CA ASP A 63 -2.77 -8.59 5.85
C ASP A 63 -2.97 -9.44 7.11
N ILE A 64 -3.43 -8.80 8.19
CA ILE A 64 -3.69 -9.50 9.46
C ILE A 64 -5.01 -10.29 9.42
N ASP A 65 -5.96 -9.87 8.58
CA ASP A 65 -7.25 -10.52 8.44
C ASP A 65 -7.15 -11.76 7.53
N PRO A 66 -7.31 -12.98 8.10
CA PRO A 66 -7.20 -14.22 7.33
C PRO A 66 -8.26 -14.36 6.23
N THR A 67 -9.37 -13.62 6.31
CA THR A 67 -10.42 -13.67 5.28
C THR A 67 -9.97 -12.98 3.99
N CYS A 68 -9.00 -12.07 4.07
CA CYS A 68 -8.47 -11.34 2.94
C CYS A 68 -7.60 -12.19 2.00
N GLU A 69 -6.86 -13.16 2.53
CA GLU A 69 -5.89 -13.95 1.77
C GLU A 69 -6.54 -14.63 0.56
N ARG A 70 -7.64 -15.38 0.79
CA ARG A 70 -8.32 -16.09 -0.28
C ARG A 70 -8.91 -15.15 -1.32
N ILE A 71 -9.46 -14.01 -0.90
CA ILE A 71 -10.05 -13.02 -1.80
C ILE A 71 -8.95 -12.39 -2.66
N ALA A 72 -7.84 -12.01 -2.04
CA ALA A 72 -6.70 -11.39 -2.73
C ALA A 72 -6.08 -12.35 -3.75
N ASP A 73 -5.87 -13.62 -3.40
CA ASP A 73 -5.37 -14.64 -4.32
C ASP A 73 -6.35 -14.87 -5.49
N MET A 74 -7.66 -14.86 -5.24
CA MET A 74 -8.68 -15.03 -6.29
C MET A 74 -8.67 -13.84 -7.27
N PHE A 75 -8.58 -12.59 -6.80
CA PHE A 75 -8.46 -11.41 -7.67
C PHE A 75 -7.17 -11.41 -8.51
N ASN A 76 -6.13 -12.03 -7.99
CA ASN A 76 -4.81 -12.10 -8.62
C ASN A 76 -4.48 -13.50 -9.18
N GLU A 77 -5.49 -14.36 -9.37
CA GLU A 77 -5.32 -15.77 -9.72
C GLU A 77 -4.39 -15.98 -10.92
N TYR A 78 -4.51 -15.18 -11.96
CA TYR A 78 -3.65 -15.25 -13.13
C TYR A 78 -2.15 -15.18 -12.77
N TRP A 79 -1.77 -14.30 -11.85
CA TRP A 79 -0.37 -14.16 -11.41
C TRP A 79 0.04 -15.13 -10.30
N VAL A 80 -0.92 -15.68 -9.58
CA VAL A 80 -0.67 -16.82 -8.67
C VAL A 80 -0.22 -18.02 -9.46
N TRP A 81 -0.85 -18.31 -10.62
CA TRP A 81 -0.50 -19.40 -11.51
C TRP A 81 0.80 -19.16 -12.30
N GLN A 82 1.27 -17.92 -12.40
CA GLN A 82 2.55 -17.57 -13.03
C GLN A 82 3.69 -17.50 -12.00
N ASP A 83 4.17 -18.66 -11.54
CA ASP A 83 5.30 -18.78 -10.63
C ASP A 83 5.17 -17.90 -9.37
N TRP A 84 3.94 -17.78 -8.84
CA TRP A 84 3.69 -17.01 -7.62
C TRP A 84 4.12 -15.53 -7.74
N ARG A 85 3.97 -14.96 -8.91
CA ARG A 85 4.21 -13.51 -9.08
C ARG A 85 3.38 -12.68 -8.11
N PHE A 86 2.19 -13.16 -7.74
CA PHE A 86 1.40 -12.64 -6.62
C PHE A 86 1.15 -13.74 -5.61
N LYS A 87 1.19 -13.40 -4.33
CA LYS A 87 0.67 -14.24 -3.24
C LYS A 87 0.24 -13.37 -2.06
N ALA A 88 -0.98 -13.60 -1.58
CA ALA A 88 -1.44 -13.05 -0.31
C ALA A 88 -0.89 -13.88 0.85
N VAL A 89 -0.65 -13.21 1.98
CA VAL A 89 -0.07 -13.80 3.19
C VAL A 89 -0.81 -13.27 4.41
N THR A 90 -1.36 -14.14 5.22
CA THR A 90 -1.96 -13.76 6.50
C THR A 90 -0.88 -13.59 7.55
N ALA A 91 -0.58 -12.35 7.92
CA ALA A 91 0.40 -12.03 8.97
C ALA A 91 0.19 -10.62 9.52
N ASP A 92 0.57 -10.41 10.79
CA ASP A 92 0.65 -9.08 11.38
C ASP A 92 1.92 -8.36 10.90
N CYS A 93 1.75 -7.25 10.16
CA CYS A 93 2.85 -6.44 9.66
C CYS A 93 3.78 -5.91 10.77
N ASN A 94 3.28 -5.72 12.00
CA ASN A 94 4.10 -5.31 13.14
C ASN A 94 5.15 -6.37 13.54
N ASN A 95 4.91 -7.62 13.19
CA ASN A 95 5.80 -8.74 13.48
C ASN A 95 6.42 -9.36 12.22
N PHE A 96 5.96 -8.94 11.05
CA PHE A 96 6.42 -9.46 9.76
C PHE A 96 7.82 -8.94 9.41
N LYS A 97 8.71 -9.86 9.06
CA LYS A 97 10.08 -9.54 8.64
C LYS A 97 10.42 -10.36 7.40
N ALA A 98 10.93 -9.69 6.38
CA ALA A 98 11.56 -10.33 5.24
C ALA A 98 12.93 -9.65 4.99
N PRO A 99 14.02 -10.41 4.86
CA PRO A 99 15.37 -9.84 4.76
C PRO A 99 15.64 -9.19 3.40
N ASP A 100 14.80 -9.42 2.43
CA ASP A 100 15.02 -9.16 1.02
C ASP A 100 13.91 -8.28 0.38
N MET A 101 13.44 -7.28 1.15
CA MET A 101 12.45 -6.31 0.67
C MET A 101 13.12 -5.26 -0.23
N ASP A 102 12.75 -5.22 -1.51
CA ASP A 102 13.19 -4.16 -2.42
C ASP A 102 12.25 -2.95 -2.36
N LEU A 103 10.95 -3.23 -2.22
CA LEU A 103 9.91 -2.22 -2.11
C LEU A 103 8.85 -2.64 -1.09
N VAL A 104 8.50 -1.73 -0.19
CA VAL A 104 7.35 -1.87 0.69
C VAL A 104 6.31 -0.80 0.36
N ILE A 105 5.08 -1.20 0.16
CA ILE A 105 3.93 -0.32 -0.08
C ILE A 105 2.96 -0.47 1.08
N ASN A 106 2.58 0.65 1.72
CA ASN A 106 1.52 0.69 2.72
C ASN A 106 0.57 1.84 2.39
N THR A 107 -0.65 1.50 1.94
CA THR A 107 -1.69 2.48 1.58
C THR A 107 -2.71 2.73 2.68
N SER A 108 -2.44 2.24 3.89
CA SER A 108 -3.37 2.21 5.01
C SER A 108 -2.65 2.51 6.33
N THR A 109 -1.69 3.45 6.30
CA THR A 109 -0.85 3.76 7.47
C THR A 109 -1.64 4.26 8.67
N GLU A 110 -2.80 4.87 8.42
CA GLU A 110 -3.75 5.37 9.43
C GLU A 110 -4.34 4.28 10.32
N HIS A 111 -4.38 3.04 9.86
CA HIS A 111 -4.93 1.90 10.62
C HIS A 111 -3.91 1.25 11.58
N PHE A 112 -2.68 1.72 11.64
CA PHE A 112 -1.66 1.14 12.52
C PHE A 112 -1.53 1.92 13.82
N GLN A 113 -1.76 1.23 14.96
CA GLN A 113 -1.59 1.80 16.30
C GLN A 113 -0.13 2.03 16.68
N SER A 114 0.79 1.31 16.05
CA SER A 114 2.22 1.37 16.36
C SER A 114 3.06 1.51 15.10
N ARG A 115 4.31 1.93 15.28
CA ARG A 115 5.32 2.01 14.21
C ARG A 115 6.22 0.77 14.13
N ALA A 116 5.84 -0.34 14.78
CA ALA A 116 6.62 -1.57 14.75
C ALA A 116 6.82 -2.10 13.33
N TRP A 117 5.78 -2.05 12.50
CA TRP A 117 5.84 -2.43 11.09
C TRP A 117 6.88 -1.61 10.31
N TRP A 118 6.96 -0.31 10.56
CA TRP A 118 7.96 0.58 9.94
C TRP A 118 9.37 0.21 10.40
N ASN A 119 9.56 0.02 11.70
CA ASN A 119 10.87 -0.33 12.27
C ASN A 119 11.41 -1.65 11.74
N ASN A 120 10.53 -2.59 11.36
CA ASN A 120 10.89 -3.88 10.78
C ASN A 120 11.33 -3.82 9.30
N ILE A 121 11.05 -2.74 8.59
CA ILE A 121 11.54 -2.55 7.22
C ILE A 121 13.06 -2.27 7.28
N PRO A 122 13.91 -3.00 6.53
CA PRO A 122 15.34 -2.74 6.50
C PRO A 122 15.68 -1.33 6.00
N ARG A 123 16.74 -0.74 6.51
CA ARG A 123 17.31 0.51 5.96
C ARG A 123 17.77 0.29 4.51
N GLY A 124 17.55 1.30 3.65
CA GLY A 124 17.83 1.21 2.23
C GLY A 124 16.69 0.60 1.40
N THR A 125 15.63 0.09 2.02
CA THR A 125 14.43 -0.37 1.32
C THR A 125 13.67 0.83 0.74
N ARG A 126 13.25 0.74 -0.53
CA ARG A 126 12.31 1.70 -1.12
C ARG A 126 10.93 1.55 -0.50
N VAL A 127 10.25 2.66 -0.28
CA VAL A 127 8.95 2.64 0.37
C VAL A 127 7.96 3.58 -0.29
N VAL A 128 6.70 3.19 -0.33
CA VAL A 128 5.55 4.02 -0.71
C VAL A 128 4.56 4.00 0.43
N LEU A 129 4.29 5.14 1.00
CA LEU A 129 3.32 5.28 2.09
C LEU A 129 2.17 6.19 1.65
N GLN A 130 0.95 5.78 1.99
CA GLN A 130 -0.21 6.65 1.92
C GLN A 130 -0.91 6.69 3.27
N GLY A 131 -1.38 7.88 3.63
CA GLY A 131 -2.24 8.18 4.76
C GLY A 131 -3.30 9.20 4.36
N ASN A 132 -4.16 9.62 5.26
CA ASN A 132 -5.20 10.60 4.98
C ASN A 132 -5.56 11.43 6.21
N ASN A 133 -6.41 12.46 6.00
CA ASN A 133 -6.95 13.31 7.06
C ASN A 133 -8.40 12.98 7.42
N MET A 134 -8.96 11.88 6.91
CA MET A 134 -10.35 11.52 7.15
C MET A 134 -10.54 11.09 8.61
N PRO A 135 -11.45 11.71 9.36
CA PRO A 135 -11.82 11.24 10.69
C PRO A 135 -12.65 9.94 10.56
N HIS A 136 -12.14 8.86 11.11
CA HIS A 136 -12.81 7.57 11.14
C HIS A 136 -12.43 6.82 12.41
N ASP A 137 -13.35 6.04 12.98
CA ASP A 137 -13.14 5.36 14.26
C ASP A 137 -11.98 4.34 14.22
N ASP A 138 -11.68 3.78 13.03
CA ASP A 138 -10.60 2.83 12.83
C ASP A 138 -9.25 3.50 12.48
N HIS A 139 -9.17 4.83 12.47
CA HIS A 139 -7.95 5.57 12.20
C HIS A 139 -7.26 5.95 13.52
N PHE A 140 -6.05 5.46 13.71
CA PHE A 140 -5.22 5.74 14.89
C PHE A 140 -4.30 6.95 14.69
N THR A 141 -4.01 7.29 13.43
CA THR A 141 -3.17 8.45 13.08
C THR A 141 -3.88 9.35 12.08
N HIS A 142 -3.78 10.65 12.29
CA HIS A 142 -4.33 11.67 11.42
C HIS A 142 -3.25 12.67 11.08
N SER A 143 -3.03 12.93 9.81
CA SER A 143 -2.11 13.97 9.35
C SER A 143 -2.90 15.15 8.79
N HIS A 144 -2.46 16.38 9.04
CA HIS A 144 -3.12 17.59 8.56
C HIS A 144 -2.56 18.08 7.22
N SER A 145 -1.37 17.62 6.87
CA SER A 145 -0.68 17.96 5.62
C SER A 145 0.26 16.83 5.19
N VAL A 146 0.74 16.89 3.95
CA VAL A 146 1.75 15.94 3.49
C VAL A 146 3.06 16.08 4.27
N THR A 147 3.43 17.29 4.67
CA THR A 147 4.64 17.52 5.48
C THR A 147 4.49 16.93 6.88
N ASP A 148 3.33 17.08 7.49
CA ASP A 148 2.99 16.47 8.77
C ASP A 148 3.05 14.93 8.64
N PHE A 149 2.43 14.36 7.60
CA PHE A 149 2.47 12.94 7.32
C PHE A 149 3.90 12.39 7.19
N VAL A 150 4.75 13.08 6.44
CA VAL A 150 6.14 12.67 6.22
C VAL A 150 6.97 12.74 7.48
N SER A 151 6.73 13.74 8.36
CA SER A 151 7.49 13.92 9.61
C SER A 151 7.39 12.75 10.57
N ASP A 152 6.38 11.91 10.39
CA ASP A 152 6.17 10.69 11.16
C ASP A 152 7.16 9.55 10.83
N TYR A 153 7.94 9.69 9.75
CA TYR A 153 8.79 8.62 9.22
C TYR A 153 10.21 9.12 8.96
N ASP A 154 11.21 8.32 9.32
CA ASP A 154 12.63 8.64 9.15
C ASP A 154 13.15 8.18 7.78
N PHE A 155 12.78 8.91 6.72
CA PHE A 155 13.29 8.68 5.37
C PHE A 155 14.76 9.06 5.23
N THR A 156 15.54 8.25 4.50
CA THR A 156 16.90 8.62 4.07
C THR A 156 16.86 9.54 2.84
N SER A 157 15.92 9.32 1.93
CA SER A 157 15.64 10.19 0.79
C SER A 157 14.18 10.17 0.42
N ILE A 158 13.69 11.27 -0.16
CA ILE A 158 12.32 11.39 -0.66
C ILE A 158 12.39 11.73 -2.14
N ASP A 159 11.78 10.88 -2.98
CA ASP A 159 11.74 11.05 -4.43
C ASP A 159 10.43 11.68 -4.90
N PHE A 160 9.38 11.52 -4.10
CA PHE A 160 8.08 12.15 -4.31
C PHE A 160 7.35 12.35 -2.99
N MET A 161 6.67 13.47 -2.83
CA MET A 161 5.62 13.68 -1.84
C MET A 161 4.50 14.53 -2.43
N GLY A 162 3.26 14.22 -2.11
CA GLY A 162 2.11 14.94 -2.65
C GLY A 162 0.82 14.64 -1.92
N SER A 163 -0.21 15.38 -2.31
CA SER A 163 -1.57 15.22 -1.79
C SER A 163 -2.57 15.18 -2.94
N LYS A 164 -3.68 14.48 -2.72
CA LYS A 164 -4.79 14.39 -3.66
C LYS A 164 -6.10 14.46 -2.92
N ASP A 165 -6.96 15.39 -3.32
CA ASP A 165 -8.30 15.56 -2.74
C ASP A 165 -9.29 14.62 -3.41
N PHE A 166 -10.14 14.03 -2.57
CA PHE A 166 -11.29 13.24 -2.97
C PHE A 166 -12.54 13.98 -2.48
N VAL A 167 -13.32 14.49 -3.43
CA VAL A 167 -14.51 15.30 -3.16
C VAL A 167 -15.76 14.53 -3.51
N TYR A 168 -16.69 14.44 -2.58
CA TYR A 168 -18.00 13.83 -2.70
C TYR A 168 -19.07 14.91 -2.44
N PRO A 169 -20.34 14.67 -2.75
CA PRO A 169 -21.37 15.69 -2.58
C PRO A 169 -21.45 16.30 -1.17
N ASP A 170 -21.27 15.47 -0.13
CA ASP A 170 -21.50 15.88 1.26
C ASP A 170 -20.23 15.89 2.11
N TRP A 171 -19.09 15.45 1.58
CA TRP A 171 -17.83 15.35 2.33
C TRP A 171 -16.62 15.30 1.41
N SER A 172 -15.44 15.53 1.97
CA SER A 172 -14.18 15.39 1.26
C SER A 172 -13.07 14.96 2.21
N PHE A 173 -12.03 14.37 1.65
CA PHE A 173 -10.78 14.09 2.38
C PHE A 173 -9.58 14.23 1.46
N THR A 174 -8.43 14.43 2.07
CA THR A 174 -7.15 14.51 1.38
C THR A 174 -6.35 13.24 1.66
N ARG A 175 -5.89 12.58 0.61
CA ARG A 175 -4.92 11.49 0.66
C ARG A 175 -3.52 12.07 0.51
N PHE A 176 -2.62 11.71 1.42
CA PHE A 176 -1.19 12.03 1.35
C PHE A 176 -0.42 10.84 0.81
N MET A 177 0.66 11.09 0.07
CA MET A 177 1.57 10.06 -0.40
C MET A 177 3.00 10.54 -0.31
N VAL A 178 3.89 9.65 0.12
CA VAL A 178 5.33 9.82 0.05
C VAL A 178 5.97 8.56 -0.56
N ILE A 179 6.94 8.78 -1.44
CA ILE A 179 7.74 7.74 -2.09
C ILE A 179 9.20 8.10 -1.83
N GLY A 180 9.97 7.15 -1.31
CA GLY A 180 11.36 7.41 -0.97
C GLY A 180 12.09 6.16 -0.50
N THR A 181 13.19 6.34 0.20
CA THR A 181 14.01 5.27 0.79
C THR A 181 14.06 5.43 2.30
N LYS A 182 13.84 4.33 3.01
CA LYS A 182 13.99 4.28 4.47
C LYS A 182 15.45 4.35 4.92
#